data_989292713073778433cfcd4125eea79f
#
_entry.id   989292713073778433cfcd4125eea79f
#
_cell.length_a   1.000
_cell.length_b   1.000
_cell.length_c   1.000
_cell.angle_alpha   90.00
_cell.angle_beta   90.00
_cell.angle_gamma   90.00
#
_symmetry.space_group_name_H-M   'P 1'
#
loop_
_entity.id
_entity.type
_entity.pdbx_description
1 polymer ?
#
loop_
_entity_poly.entity_id
_entity_poly.type
_entity_poly.pdbx_seq_one_letter_code
_entity_poly.pdbx_strand_id
1 'polypeptide(L)'
;MTSSGHPQMSSAGLPHEALATAGRGRTPAGHNGGMTDIAAVRSMLREFPLVDGHNDLPWRLHALSQADAESTDLTVADIGAGTLGTATQTHTDLPRLLDGGIGAQFWSVFVPAHLSGDDAVSMTLEQIDRVRALVEMFPDRLELADTAADVRRIHASGRIASLMGAEGGHSINNSLATLRILRELGVRYMTLTHNSNVDWADSATDDENIGGLSRFGTEVVAEMNRIGMLVDLSHVSAGTMRDALAASRAPVVFTHSGARSVTDHPRNVPDDVLDRLASNGGVCMATFVPSFVNQGAADHRFEREDAARAAGLEPTSDGWHPFLDRYMEEHPPPVATMDDVVAHIEHLREVAGIDHIGLGGDYDGTPTLPEGLEDVTGYPRLLAALADRGWSRDDLEKLAGANILRVLEAADTVADVLSDEPGRRWRIEQLDS
;
A
#
# COMPACT_ATOMS: atom_id res chain seq x y z
N MET A 1 -28.34 20.04 61.54
CA MET A 1 -27.61 20.13 62.80
C MET A 1 -26.16 20.22 62.45
N THR A 2 -25.62 21.39 62.53
CA THR A 2 -24.42 21.92 63.22
C THR A 2 -23.12 21.40 62.61
N SER A 3 -22.33 22.18 61.97
CA SER A 3 -21.64 23.47 62.15
C SER A 3 -20.16 23.25 62.36
N SER A 4 -19.38 23.91 61.51
CA SER A 4 -18.24 24.80 61.77
C SER A 4 -16.95 24.15 62.28
N GLY A 5 -15.77 24.54 61.91
CA GLY A 5 -15.25 25.84 61.58
C GLY A 5 -13.75 25.78 61.23
N HIS A 6 -13.32 26.78 60.52
CA HIS A 6 -11.91 27.19 60.35
C HIS A 6 -11.33 27.79 61.64
N PRO A 7 -10.01 27.89 61.78
CA PRO A 7 -9.44 29.21 61.68
C PRO A 7 -8.11 29.34 60.92
N GLN A 8 -7.92 30.61 60.50
CA GLN A 8 -6.75 31.24 59.87
C GLN A 8 -5.65 31.63 60.87
N MET A 9 -4.59 32.16 60.27
CA MET A 9 -3.52 33.07 60.76
C MET A 9 -2.16 32.42 61.01
N SER A 10 -0.99 33.02 60.71
CA SER A 10 -0.58 34.31 60.16
C SER A 10 0.93 34.31 59.85
N SER A 11 1.31 35.02 58.84
CA SER A 11 2.45 35.90 58.53
C SER A 11 3.73 35.92 59.35
N ALA A 12 4.87 36.03 58.69
CA ALA A 12 6.08 36.89 58.78
C ALA A 12 7.29 36.17 58.23
N GLY A 13 8.25 36.65 57.45
CA GLY A 13 8.77 37.93 57.13
C GLY A 13 10.13 37.68 56.50
N LEU A 14 10.54 38.45 55.49
CA LEU A 14 11.81 38.45 54.73
C LEU A 14 13.05 38.76 55.61
N PRO A 15 14.38 38.56 55.17
CA PRO A 15 14.89 39.34 54.03
C PRO A 15 15.97 38.67 53.14
N HIS A 16 16.21 39.37 52.06
CA HIS A 16 17.26 39.38 51.03
C HIS A 16 18.65 38.88 51.40
N GLU A 17 19.26 38.13 50.46
CA GLU A 17 20.62 38.43 49.98
C GLU A 17 20.83 37.93 48.52
N ALA A 18 21.34 38.80 47.66
CA ALA A 18 21.60 38.57 46.27
C ALA A 18 23.02 37.96 46.13
N LEU A 19 23.16 36.95 45.29
CA LEU A 19 24.42 36.57 44.68
C LEU A 19 24.23 36.30 43.20
N ALA A 20 24.72 37.20 42.38
CA ALA A 20 24.82 37.15 40.93
C ALA A 20 25.81 36.05 40.51
N THR A 21 25.38 35.04 39.77
CA THR A 21 26.27 34.24 38.93
C THR A 21 25.82 34.29 37.49
N ALA A 22 26.76 34.67 36.64
CA ALA A 22 26.61 34.87 35.21
C ALA A 22 26.02 33.67 34.47
N GLY A 23 24.80 33.82 33.96
CA GLY A 23 24.20 32.90 33.03
C GLY A 23 24.87 33.04 31.67
N ARG A 24 25.56 32.00 31.24
CA ARG A 24 25.89 31.82 29.81
C ARG A 24 24.56 31.58 29.08
N GLY A 25 24.19 32.56 28.25
CA GLY A 25 23.04 32.46 27.36
C GLY A 25 23.21 31.30 26.42
N ARG A 26 22.32 30.29 26.55
CA ARG A 26 21.99 29.39 25.49
C ARG A 26 21.14 30.21 24.51
N THR A 27 21.72 30.59 23.40
CA THR A 27 20.95 30.99 22.20
C THR A 27 20.02 29.84 21.87
N PRO A 28 18.72 30.07 21.67
CA PRO A 28 17.86 29.08 21.05
C PRO A 28 18.42 28.83 19.64
N ALA A 29 18.69 27.56 19.33
CA ALA A 29 18.98 27.16 17.98
C ALA A 29 17.82 27.67 17.12
N GLY A 30 18.13 28.61 16.23
CA GLY A 30 17.19 29.13 15.27
C GLY A 30 16.65 27.95 14.46
N HIS A 31 15.34 27.74 14.52
CA HIS A 31 14.64 26.99 13.48
C HIS A 31 14.83 27.79 12.19
N ASN A 32 15.89 27.46 11.45
CA ASN A 32 15.90 27.71 10.02
C ASN A 32 14.84 26.76 9.45
N GLY A 33 13.64 27.27 9.18
CA GLY A 33 12.65 26.65 8.32
C GLY A 33 13.18 26.65 6.87
N GLY A 34 14.22 25.87 6.62
CA GLY A 34 14.75 25.61 5.30
C GLY A 34 14.20 24.26 4.87
N MET A 35 13.57 24.21 3.69
CA MET A 35 13.19 22.98 3.01
C MET A 35 14.33 21.97 3.16
N THR A 36 14.02 20.80 3.71
CA THR A 36 15.00 19.70 3.78
C THR A 36 15.50 19.42 2.37
N ASP A 37 16.81 19.35 2.23
CA ASP A 37 17.47 19.19 0.94
C ASP A 37 17.06 17.84 0.31
N ILE A 38 16.23 17.86 -0.73
CA ILE A 38 15.84 16.68 -1.53
C ILE A 38 17.09 15.89 -1.97
N ALA A 39 18.24 16.56 -2.16
CA ALA A 39 19.50 15.90 -2.48
C ALA A 39 19.99 14.99 -1.33
N ALA A 40 19.73 15.36 -0.06
CA ALA A 40 20.03 14.50 1.08
C ALA A 40 19.12 13.25 1.10
N VAL A 41 17.82 13.41 0.82
CA VAL A 41 16.90 12.29 0.68
C VAL A 41 17.33 11.37 -0.47
N ARG A 42 17.63 11.93 -1.64
CA ARG A 42 18.13 11.14 -2.79
C ARG A 42 19.46 10.44 -2.47
N SER A 43 20.33 11.03 -1.61
CA SER A 43 21.54 10.35 -1.14
C SER A 43 21.20 9.16 -0.24
N MET A 44 20.27 9.32 0.67
CA MET A 44 19.75 8.22 1.51
C MET A 44 19.20 7.09 0.64
N LEU A 45 18.36 7.39 -0.35
CA LEU A 45 17.75 6.39 -1.24
C LEU A 45 18.76 5.65 -2.14
N ARG A 46 19.93 6.21 -2.40
CA ARG A 46 21.03 5.47 -3.05
C ARG A 46 21.70 4.44 -2.13
N GLU A 47 21.67 4.69 -0.82
CA GLU A 47 22.26 3.81 0.19
C GLU A 47 21.26 2.77 0.70
N PHE A 48 19.98 3.13 0.71
CA PHE A 48 18.89 2.31 1.24
C PHE A 48 17.71 2.25 0.24
N PRO A 49 17.18 1.06 -0.12
CA PRO A 49 16.14 0.94 -1.12
C PRO A 49 14.80 1.50 -0.64
N LEU A 50 14.20 2.38 -1.43
CA LEU A 50 12.76 2.64 -1.34
C LEU A 50 12.03 1.46 -1.99
N VAL A 51 11.10 0.87 -1.26
CA VAL A 51 10.26 -0.25 -1.71
C VAL A 51 8.83 0.23 -1.82
N ASP A 52 8.31 0.30 -3.03
CA ASP A 52 6.91 0.60 -3.28
C ASP A 52 6.08 -0.68 -3.26
N GLY A 53 5.04 -0.70 -2.43
CA GLY A 53 4.21 -1.88 -2.18
C GLY A 53 3.26 -2.26 -3.30
N HIS A 54 2.93 -1.32 -4.21
CA HIS A 54 1.92 -1.59 -5.24
C HIS A 54 2.01 -0.63 -6.42
N ASN A 55 2.03 -1.20 -7.63
CA ASN A 55 2.06 -0.45 -8.88
C ASN A 55 1.44 -1.28 -10.03
N ASP A 56 0.44 -0.71 -10.71
CA ASP A 56 -0.34 -1.38 -11.75
C ASP A 56 0.16 -1.17 -13.18
N LEU A 57 1.41 -0.74 -13.34
CA LEU A 57 1.98 -0.59 -14.69
C LEU A 57 1.75 -1.82 -15.58
N PRO A 58 1.89 -3.09 -15.11
CA PRO A 58 1.64 -4.26 -15.96
C PRO A 58 0.24 -4.30 -16.56
N TRP A 59 -0.78 -3.97 -15.73
CA TRP A 59 -2.16 -3.87 -16.20
C TRP A 59 -2.39 -2.66 -17.11
N ARG A 60 -1.81 -1.51 -16.75
CA ARG A 60 -1.91 -0.30 -17.59
C ARG A 60 -1.36 -0.54 -18.99
N LEU A 61 -0.24 -1.25 -19.12
CA LEU A 61 0.33 -1.65 -20.40
C LEU A 61 -0.58 -2.61 -21.15
N HIS A 62 -1.20 -3.57 -20.45
CA HIS A 62 -2.20 -4.46 -21.07
C HIS A 62 -3.36 -3.64 -21.65
N ALA A 63 -3.95 -2.73 -20.88
CA ALA A 63 -5.06 -1.91 -21.31
C ALA A 63 -4.70 -1.02 -22.52
N LEU A 64 -3.52 -0.41 -22.53
CA LEU A 64 -3.02 0.39 -23.64
C LEU A 64 -2.82 -0.46 -24.92
N SER A 65 -2.31 -1.69 -24.79
CA SER A 65 -2.12 -2.60 -25.93
C SER A 65 -3.44 -3.08 -26.54
N GLN A 66 -4.52 -3.14 -25.75
CA GLN A 66 -5.86 -3.50 -26.27
C GLN A 66 -6.54 -2.32 -26.98
N ALA A 67 -6.27 -1.10 -26.54
CA ALA A 67 -6.87 0.11 -27.13
C ALA A 67 -6.30 0.43 -28.52
N ASP A 68 -5.07 -0.02 -28.84
CA ASP A 68 -4.41 0.19 -30.12
C ASP A 68 -4.01 -1.16 -30.73
N ALA A 69 -4.95 -1.78 -31.43
CA ALA A 69 -4.77 -3.10 -32.06
C ALA A 69 -3.71 -3.12 -33.19
N GLU A 70 -3.27 -1.95 -33.69
CA GLU A 70 -2.17 -1.83 -34.66
C GLU A 70 -0.80 -1.71 -33.97
N SER A 71 -0.78 -1.40 -32.67
CA SER A 71 0.41 -1.14 -31.86
C SER A 71 0.75 -2.37 -31.01
N THR A 72 1.28 -3.41 -31.60
CA THR A 72 1.55 -4.67 -30.93
C THR A 72 2.73 -4.64 -29.95
N ASP A 73 3.55 -3.56 -29.88
CA ASP A 73 4.78 -3.55 -29.06
C ASP A 73 5.19 -2.18 -28.50
N LEU A 74 4.34 -1.16 -28.60
CA LEU A 74 4.64 0.21 -28.15
C LEU A 74 4.97 0.30 -26.65
N THR A 75 4.54 -0.66 -25.89
CA THR A 75 4.40 -0.52 -24.47
C THR A 75 5.67 -0.76 -23.68
N VAL A 76 6.49 -1.73 -24.09
CA VAL A 76 7.68 -2.09 -23.32
C VAL A 76 8.90 -1.27 -23.71
N ALA A 77 9.11 -0.99 -25.00
CA ALA A 77 10.21 -0.13 -25.47
C ALA A 77 10.06 1.33 -24.96
N ASP A 78 8.83 1.84 -24.94
CA ASP A 78 8.52 3.19 -24.50
C ASP A 78 8.75 3.40 -22.98
N ILE A 79 8.57 2.37 -22.18
CA ILE A 79 8.92 2.41 -20.75
C ILE A 79 10.41 2.69 -20.56
N GLY A 80 11.28 2.09 -21.38
CA GLY A 80 12.72 2.30 -21.33
C GLY A 80 13.14 3.70 -21.78
N ALA A 81 12.43 4.28 -22.73
CA ALA A 81 12.73 5.59 -23.31
C ALA A 81 12.13 6.76 -22.51
N GLY A 82 11.19 6.51 -21.57
CA GLY A 82 10.47 7.56 -20.87
C GLY A 82 9.51 8.36 -21.75
N THR A 83 9.10 7.79 -22.89
CA THR A 83 8.24 8.47 -23.85
C THR A 83 6.76 8.38 -23.50
N LEU A 84 6.38 7.45 -22.64
CA LEU A 84 5.01 7.32 -22.11
C LEU A 84 4.61 8.46 -21.17
N GLY A 85 5.57 9.13 -20.55
CA GLY A 85 5.32 10.15 -19.51
C GLY A 85 4.82 11.51 -20.01
N THR A 86 4.91 11.80 -21.30
CA THR A 86 4.62 13.15 -21.79
C THR A 86 3.13 13.42 -22.07
N ALA A 87 2.28 12.41 -21.97
CA ALA A 87 0.89 12.53 -22.39
C ALA A 87 -0.11 11.79 -21.48
N THR A 88 0.13 11.74 -20.19
CA THR A 88 -0.85 11.17 -19.24
C THR A 88 -1.18 9.68 -19.43
N GLN A 89 -0.33 8.93 -20.13
CA GLN A 89 -0.63 7.52 -20.37
C GLN A 89 -0.25 6.62 -19.18
N THR A 90 0.90 6.88 -18.51
CA THR A 90 1.33 6.15 -17.30
C THR A 90 1.89 7.09 -16.24
N HIS A 91 1.82 6.68 -14.97
CA HIS A 91 2.50 7.35 -13.86
C HIS A 91 3.93 6.85 -13.67
N THR A 92 4.28 5.76 -14.35
CA THR A 92 5.52 5.01 -14.17
C THR A 92 6.22 4.77 -15.51
N ASP A 93 7.54 4.99 -15.55
CA ASP A 93 8.48 4.50 -16.55
C ASP A 93 9.88 4.35 -15.92
N LEU A 94 10.83 3.73 -16.62
CA LEU A 94 12.16 3.48 -16.07
C LEU A 94 12.95 4.73 -15.68
N PRO A 95 13.02 5.80 -16.50
CA PRO A 95 13.66 7.05 -16.10
C PRO A 95 13.04 7.66 -14.84
N ARG A 96 11.71 7.70 -14.74
CA ARG A 96 11.01 8.28 -13.58
C ARG A 96 11.17 7.42 -12.32
N LEU A 97 11.19 6.08 -12.43
CA LEU A 97 11.49 5.18 -11.30
C LEU A 97 12.88 5.47 -10.71
N LEU A 98 13.89 5.68 -11.57
CA LEU A 98 15.24 6.02 -11.12
C LEU A 98 15.28 7.41 -10.49
N ASP A 99 14.61 8.40 -11.08
CA ASP A 99 14.49 9.75 -10.54
C ASP A 99 13.71 9.79 -9.22
N GLY A 100 12.72 8.92 -9.07
CA GLY A 100 11.97 8.69 -7.84
C GLY A 100 12.76 7.98 -6.75
N GLY A 101 13.94 7.42 -7.08
CA GLY A 101 14.78 6.70 -6.14
C GLY A 101 14.23 5.33 -5.75
N ILE A 102 13.39 4.73 -6.60
CA ILE A 102 12.82 3.41 -6.37
C ILE A 102 13.95 2.35 -6.39
N GLY A 103 14.12 1.65 -5.29
CA GLY A 103 15.07 0.55 -5.16
C GLY A 103 14.42 -0.82 -5.35
N ALA A 104 13.12 -0.93 -5.07
CA ALA A 104 12.32 -2.11 -5.34
C ALA A 104 10.86 -1.76 -5.61
N GLN A 105 10.22 -2.51 -6.49
CA GLN A 105 8.84 -2.35 -6.88
C GLN A 105 8.09 -3.67 -6.77
N PHE A 106 6.97 -3.67 -6.05
CA PHE A 106 5.97 -4.72 -6.20
C PHE A 106 5.07 -4.37 -7.39
N TRP A 107 5.19 -5.17 -8.45
CA TRP A 107 4.31 -5.10 -9.60
C TRP A 107 3.03 -5.86 -9.33
N SER A 108 1.90 -5.20 -9.45
CA SER A 108 0.59 -5.85 -9.38
C SER A 108 0.40 -6.75 -10.61
N VAL A 109 0.13 -8.03 -10.37
CA VAL A 109 -0.42 -8.95 -11.37
C VAL A 109 -1.94 -8.94 -11.20
N PHE A 110 -2.50 -7.78 -11.51
CA PHE A 110 -3.92 -7.50 -11.40
C PHE A 110 -4.72 -8.21 -12.48
N VAL A 111 -5.92 -8.66 -12.11
CA VAL A 111 -6.97 -9.08 -13.04
C VAL A 111 -8.33 -8.53 -12.60
N PRO A 112 -9.21 -8.14 -13.54
CA PRO A 112 -10.52 -7.59 -13.20
C PRO A 112 -11.34 -8.51 -12.30
N ALA A 113 -11.97 -7.96 -11.26
CA ALA A 113 -12.74 -8.72 -10.28
C ALA A 113 -13.97 -9.45 -10.85
N HIS A 114 -14.45 -9.07 -12.05
CA HIS A 114 -15.53 -9.76 -12.73
C HIS A 114 -15.10 -11.06 -13.44
N LEU A 115 -13.78 -11.26 -13.63
CA LEU A 115 -13.27 -12.53 -14.14
C LEU A 115 -13.35 -13.58 -13.05
N SER A 116 -13.69 -14.78 -13.42
CA SER A 116 -13.84 -15.92 -12.50
C SER A 116 -13.36 -17.22 -13.13
N GLY A 117 -13.16 -18.22 -12.30
CA GLY A 117 -12.78 -19.54 -12.80
C GLY A 117 -11.43 -19.55 -13.51
N ASP A 118 -11.38 -20.30 -14.61
CA ASP A 118 -10.15 -20.51 -15.37
C ASP A 118 -9.69 -19.23 -16.11
N ASP A 119 -10.61 -18.31 -16.42
CA ASP A 119 -10.28 -17.04 -17.09
C ASP A 119 -9.46 -16.14 -16.17
N ALA A 120 -9.80 -16.07 -14.86
CA ALA A 120 -9.02 -15.31 -13.88
C ALA A 120 -7.61 -15.90 -13.73
N VAL A 121 -7.48 -17.23 -13.65
CA VAL A 121 -6.18 -17.92 -13.57
C VAL A 121 -5.35 -17.64 -14.83
N SER A 122 -5.92 -17.77 -16.01
CA SER A 122 -5.22 -17.55 -17.28
C SER A 122 -4.71 -16.12 -17.39
N MET A 123 -5.57 -15.13 -17.08
CA MET A 123 -5.17 -13.74 -17.10
C MET A 123 -4.08 -13.43 -16.07
N THR A 124 -4.14 -14.03 -14.87
CA THR A 124 -3.07 -13.88 -13.86
C THR A 124 -1.72 -14.38 -14.39
N LEU A 125 -1.70 -15.52 -15.09
CA LEU A 125 -0.47 -16.04 -15.71
C LEU A 125 0.04 -15.11 -16.81
N GLU A 126 -0.83 -14.51 -17.61
CA GLU A 126 -0.44 -13.51 -18.62
C GLU A 126 0.17 -12.25 -18.00
N GLN A 127 -0.36 -11.79 -16.85
CA GLN A 127 0.23 -10.65 -16.12
C GLN A 127 1.59 -11.00 -15.52
N ILE A 128 1.78 -12.21 -14.99
CA ILE A 128 3.09 -12.70 -14.52
C ILE A 128 4.10 -12.72 -15.69
N ASP A 129 3.71 -13.25 -16.85
CA ASP A 129 4.54 -13.28 -18.06
C ASP A 129 4.93 -11.87 -18.50
N ARG A 130 4.00 -10.92 -18.46
CA ARG A 130 4.24 -9.50 -18.77
C ARG A 130 5.29 -8.87 -17.85
N VAL A 131 5.22 -9.09 -16.54
CA VAL A 131 6.24 -8.60 -15.61
C VAL A 131 7.60 -9.21 -15.93
N ARG A 132 7.66 -10.51 -16.22
CA ARG A 132 8.90 -11.19 -16.57
C ARG A 132 9.48 -10.65 -17.88
N ALA A 133 8.66 -10.47 -18.91
CA ALA A 133 9.07 -9.87 -20.17
C ALA A 133 9.62 -8.44 -19.99
N LEU A 134 8.98 -7.63 -19.12
CA LEU A 134 9.47 -6.30 -18.77
C LEU A 134 10.88 -6.36 -18.17
N VAL A 135 11.11 -7.26 -17.22
CA VAL A 135 12.43 -7.41 -16.58
C VAL A 135 13.47 -7.94 -17.56
N GLU A 136 13.10 -8.91 -18.40
CA GLU A 136 13.99 -9.47 -19.44
C GLU A 136 14.40 -8.44 -20.49
N MET A 137 13.52 -7.48 -20.80
CA MET A 137 13.82 -6.43 -21.78
C MET A 137 14.81 -5.38 -21.24
N PHE A 138 14.83 -5.15 -19.93
CA PHE A 138 15.70 -4.14 -19.30
C PHE A 138 16.64 -4.72 -18.24
N PRO A 139 17.47 -5.73 -18.53
CA PRO A 139 18.27 -6.45 -17.54
C PRO A 139 19.33 -5.58 -16.86
N ASP A 140 19.71 -4.46 -17.48
CA ASP A 140 20.63 -3.47 -16.91
C ASP A 140 19.93 -2.53 -15.89
N ARG A 141 18.62 -2.56 -15.80
CA ARG A 141 17.79 -1.68 -14.95
C ARG A 141 16.95 -2.46 -13.94
N LEU A 142 16.42 -3.60 -14.34
CA LEU A 142 15.50 -4.42 -13.56
C LEU A 142 16.10 -5.81 -13.31
N GLU A 143 15.74 -6.41 -12.19
CA GLU A 143 16.02 -7.81 -11.89
C GLU A 143 14.90 -8.38 -11.01
N LEU A 144 14.44 -9.59 -11.29
CA LEU A 144 13.48 -10.29 -10.43
C LEU A 144 14.08 -10.55 -9.06
N ALA A 145 13.31 -10.29 -8.02
CA ALA A 145 13.65 -10.56 -6.63
C ALA A 145 12.61 -11.48 -6.00
N ASP A 146 13.06 -12.37 -5.14
CA ASP A 146 12.20 -13.24 -4.34
C ASP A 146 12.33 -12.95 -2.85
N THR A 147 13.50 -12.56 -2.39
CA THR A 147 13.80 -12.35 -0.97
C THR A 147 14.22 -10.91 -0.67
N ALA A 148 14.15 -10.51 0.62
CA ALA A 148 14.71 -9.24 1.06
C ALA A 148 16.22 -9.12 0.80
N ALA A 149 16.95 -10.25 0.82
CA ALA A 149 18.36 -10.28 0.47
C ALA A 149 18.58 -9.98 -1.03
N ASP A 150 17.71 -10.49 -1.93
CA ASP A 150 17.74 -10.12 -3.33
C ASP A 150 17.49 -8.63 -3.54
N VAL A 151 16.51 -8.05 -2.86
CA VAL A 151 16.22 -6.62 -2.95
C VAL A 151 17.48 -5.80 -2.61
N ARG A 152 18.13 -6.10 -1.47
CA ARG A 152 19.35 -5.37 -1.06
C ARG A 152 20.50 -5.56 -2.06
N ARG A 153 20.70 -6.77 -2.57
CA ARG A 153 21.73 -7.11 -3.55
C ARG A 153 21.51 -6.39 -4.87
N ILE A 154 20.28 -6.39 -5.36
CA ILE A 154 19.91 -5.78 -6.64
C ILE A 154 20.04 -4.27 -6.53
N HIS A 155 19.51 -3.66 -5.47
CA HIS A 155 19.66 -2.22 -5.22
C HIS A 155 21.13 -1.80 -5.13
N ALA A 156 21.96 -2.56 -4.41
CA ALA A 156 23.41 -2.30 -4.33
C ALA A 156 24.13 -2.38 -5.68
N SER A 157 23.56 -3.07 -6.68
CA SER A 157 24.07 -3.12 -8.06
C SER A 157 23.61 -1.92 -8.92
N GLY A 158 22.78 -1.01 -8.38
CA GLY A 158 22.20 0.13 -9.09
C GLY A 158 20.98 -0.22 -9.96
N ARG A 159 20.36 -1.39 -9.74
CA ARG A 159 19.14 -1.83 -10.42
C ARG A 159 17.94 -1.80 -9.46
N ILE A 160 16.75 -1.87 -10.02
CA ILE A 160 15.49 -1.92 -9.28
C ILE A 160 15.07 -3.40 -9.14
N ALA A 161 14.86 -3.83 -7.91
CA ALA A 161 14.35 -5.16 -7.61
C ALA A 161 12.87 -5.25 -7.96
N SER A 162 12.49 -6.23 -8.76
CA SER A 162 11.12 -6.44 -9.24
C SER A 162 10.51 -7.64 -8.52
N LEU A 163 9.51 -7.38 -7.69
CA LEU A 163 8.69 -8.39 -7.00
C LEU A 163 7.30 -8.41 -7.64
N MET A 164 6.54 -9.48 -7.45
CA MET A 164 5.18 -9.60 -7.97
C MET A 164 4.18 -9.84 -6.84
N GLY A 165 2.99 -9.24 -6.97
CA GLY A 165 1.87 -9.47 -6.07
C GLY A 165 0.59 -9.73 -6.84
N ALA A 166 -0.14 -10.80 -6.53
CA ALA A 166 -1.43 -11.08 -7.11
C ALA A 166 -2.51 -10.25 -6.40
N GLU A 167 -3.26 -9.46 -7.16
CA GLU A 167 -4.29 -8.59 -6.61
C GLU A 167 -5.67 -9.20 -6.77
N GLY A 168 -6.06 -9.93 -5.74
CA GLY A 168 -7.37 -10.55 -5.61
C GLY A 168 -7.36 -12.09 -5.60
N GLY A 169 -8.00 -12.66 -4.59
CA GLY A 169 -8.06 -14.11 -4.37
C GLY A 169 -8.82 -14.90 -5.44
N HIS A 170 -9.59 -14.23 -6.31
CA HIS A 170 -10.19 -14.85 -7.49
C HIS A 170 -9.13 -15.41 -8.46
N SER A 171 -7.89 -14.88 -8.43
CA SER A 171 -6.74 -15.40 -9.19
C SER A 171 -6.42 -16.86 -8.92
N ILE A 172 -6.84 -17.43 -7.79
CA ILE A 172 -6.57 -18.83 -7.49
C ILE A 172 -7.73 -19.78 -7.84
N ASN A 173 -8.90 -19.29 -8.27
CA ASN A 173 -10.08 -20.08 -8.58
C ASN A 173 -10.37 -21.13 -7.49
N ASN A 174 -10.43 -20.71 -6.20
CA ASN A 174 -10.65 -21.59 -5.04
C ASN A 174 -9.68 -22.79 -4.95
N SER A 175 -8.47 -22.67 -5.51
CA SER A 175 -7.50 -23.76 -5.61
C SER A 175 -6.22 -23.47 -4.84
N LEU A 176 -6.00 -24.15 -3.71
CA LEU A 176 -4.73 -24.11 -2.99
C LEU A 176 -3.55 -24.63 -3.83
N ALA A 177 -3.81 -25.43 -4.86
CA ALA A 177 -2.77 -25.85 -5.80
C ALA A 177 -2.34 -24.70 -6.70
N THR A 178 -3.29 -23.90 -7.21
CA THR A 178 -3.00 -22.69 -7.99
C THR A 178 -2.21 -21.69 -7.14
N LEU A 179 -2.62 -21.48 -5.88
CA LEU A 179 -1.89 -20.62 -4.93
C LEU A 179 -0.40 -21.00 -4.82
N ARG A 180 -0.10 -22.31 -4.67
CA ARG A 180 1.28 -22.78 -4.62
C ARG A 180 2.04 -22.52 -5.92
N ILE A 181 1.40 -22.74 -7.06
CA ILE A 181 2.04 -22.52 -8.37
C ILE A 181 2.30 -21.03 -8.59
N LEU A 182 1.40 -20.13 -8.18
CA LEU A 182 1.67 -18.68 -8.23
C LEU A 182 2.90 -18.32 -7.41
N ARG A 183 3.08 -18.91 -6.22
CA ARG A 183 4.30 -18.70 -5.41
C ARG A 183 5.55 -19.21 -6.12
N GLU A 184 5.52 -20.40 -6.71
CA GLU A 184 6.62 -20.95 -7.52
C GLU A 184 6.97 -20.08 -8.73
N LEU A 185 5.99 -19.38 -9.30
CA LEU A 185 6.18 -18.41 -10.38
C LEU A 185 6.75 -17.07 -9.90
N GLY A 186 6.93 -16.87 -8.59
CA GLY A 186 7.55 -15.69 -7.99
C GLY A 186 6.57 -14.67 -7.42
N VAL A 187 5.28 -14.99 -7.29
CA VAL A 187 4.31 -14.12 -6.61
C VAL A 187 4.60 -14.12 -5.11
N ARG A 188 4.87 -12.93 -4.53
CA ARG A 188 5.31 -12.79 -3.14
C ARG A 188 4.20 -12.38 -2.19
N TYR A 189 3.12 -11.74 -2.68
CA TYR A 189 1.90 -11.56 -1.90
C TYR A 189 0.66 -11.91 -2.73
N MET A 190 -0.44 -12.14 -2.05
CA MET A 190 -1.76 -12.17 -2.66
C MET A 190 -2.73 -11.37 -1.78
N THR A 191 -3.40 -10.39 -2.41
CA THR A 191 -4.52 -9.67 -1.80
C THR A 191 -5.73 -10.60 -1.77
N LEU A 192 -6.36 -10.77 -0.60
CA LEU A 192 -7.38 -11.82 -0.43
C LEU A 192 -8.65 -11.57 -1.23
N THR A 193 -8.99 -10.30 -1.50
CA THR A 193 -10.07 -9.89 -2.41
C THR A 193 -9.58 -8.72 -3.27
N HIS A 194 -10.30 -8.39 -4.34
CA HIS A 194 -10.25 -7.07 -4.96
C HIS A 194 -11.55 -6.31 -4.63
N ASN A 195 -12.17 -5.63 -5.58
CA ASN A 195 -13.39 -4.83 -5.34
C ASN A 195 -14.68 -5.66 -5.13
N SER A 196 -14.63 -6.96 -5.40
CA SER A 196 -15.75 -7.88 -5.18
C SER A 196 -15.34 -8.98 -4.20
N ASN A 197 -16.34 -9.52 -3.49
CA ASN A 197 -16.15 -10.69 -2.65
C ASN A 197 -15.62 -11.87 -3.47
N VAL A 198 -14.87 -12.74 -2.82
CA VAL A 198 -14.64 -14.10 -3.29
C VAL A 198 -15.45 -15.07 -2.44
N ASP A 199 -15.56 -16.33 -2.86
CA ASP A 199 -16.39 -17.32 -2.15
C ASP A 199 -15.97 -17.57 -0.68
N TRP A 200 -14.80 -17.07 -0.26
CA TRP A 200 -14.19 -17.35 1.04
C TRP A 200 -13.69 -16.09 1.80
N ALA A 201 -13.86 -14.88 1.26
CA ALA A 201 -13.48 -13.63 1.91
C ALA A 201 -14.33 -12.46 1.41
N ASP A 202 -14.71 -11.54 2.29
CA ASP A 202 -15.44 -10.34 1.95
C ASP A 202 -14.51 -9.18 1.60
N SER A 203 -14.88 -8.46 0.53
CA SER A 203 -14.26 -7.22 0.08
C SER A 203 -14.76 -6.02 0.88
N ALA A 204 -13.96 -4.94 0.93
CA ALA A 204 -14.36 -3.66 1.54
C ALA A 204 -15.41 -2.89 0.72
N THR A 205 -15.54 -3.18 -0.56
CA THR A 205 -16.36 -2.42 -1.52
C THR A 205 -17.52 -3.21 -2.11
N ASP A 206 -17.80 -4.39 -1.55
CA ASP A 206 -18.95 -5.23 -1.88
C ASP A 206 -19.87 -5.41 -0.68
N ASP A 207 -21.07 -5.91 -0.89
CA ASP A 207 -22.02 -6.22 0.19
C ASP A 207 -21.48 -7.35 1.08
N GLU A 208 -21.66 -7.24 2.39
CA GLU A 208 -21.23 -8.28 3.32
C GLU A 208 -21.94 -9.61 3.01
N ASN A 209 -21.15 -10.66 2.80
CA ASN A 209 -21.65 -12.00 2.48
C ASN A 209 -21.34 -13.04 3.58
N ILE A 210 -20.09 -13.04 4.07
CA ILE A 210 -19.59 -14.04 5.05
C ILE A 210 -19.39 -13.38 6.42
N GLY A 211 -19.13 -12.07 6.45
CA GLY A 211 -18.74 -11.28 7.62
C GLY A 211 -17.26 -11.33 7.94
N GLY A 212 -16.42 -11.86 7.03
CA GLY A 212 -14.99 -11.98 7.19
C GLY A 212 -14.37 -13.07 6.32
N LEU A 213 -13.64 -14.01 6.94
CA LEU A 213 -13.11 -15.21 6.30
C LEU A 213 -13.99 -16.42 6.54
N SER A 214 -14.21 -17.22 5.50
CA SER A 214 -14.76 -18.56 5.66
C SER A 214 -13.73 -19.54 6.25
N ARG A 215 -14.13 -20.79 6.48
CA ARG A 215 -13.19 -21.85 6.89
C ARG A 215 -12.14 -22.13 5.81
N PHE A 216 -12.55 -22.12 4.53
CA PHE A 216 -11.60 -22.24 3.42
C PHE A 216 -10.66 -21.04 3.34
N GLY A 217 -11.16 -19.81 3.54
CA GLY A 217 -10.35 -18.60 3.62
C GLY A 217 -9.26 -18.69 4.71
N THR A 218 -9.58 -19.26 5.87
CA THR A 218 -8.60 -19.53 6.92
C THR A 218 -7.52 -20.52 6.46
N GLU A 219 -7.86 -21.54 5.68
CA GLU A 219 -6.89 -22.48 5.10
C GLU A 219 -6.04 -21.84 3.99
N VAL A 220 -6.58 -20.87 3.23
CA VAL A 220 -5.81 -20.06 2.27
C VAL A 220 -4.72 -19.28 3.02
N VAL A 221 -5.07 -18.55 4.08
CA VAL A 221 -4.11 -17.81 4.92
C VAL A 221 -3.05 -18.75 5.50
N ALA A 222 -3.45 -19.91 6.01
CA ALA A 222 -2.50 -20.89 6.56
C ALA A 222 -1.55 -21.46 5.50
N GLU A 223 -2.02 -21.71 4.27
CA GLU A 223 -1.19 -22.17 3.18
C GLU A 223 -0.24 -21.08 2.68
N MET A 224 -0.71 -19.80 2.60
CA MET A 224 0.15 -18.67 2.28
C MET A 224 1.31 -18.56 3.26
N ASN A 225 1.05 -18.68 4.57
CA ASN A 225 2.11 -18.69 5.59
C ASN A 225 3.09 -19.86 5.37
N ARG A 226 2.59 -21.05 5.04
CA ARG A 226 3.43 -22.24 4.84
C ARG A 226 4.35 -22.11 3.64
N ILE A 227 3.92 -21.43 2.58
CA ILE A 227 4.72 -21.27 1.35
C ILE A 227 5.49 -19.96 1.29
N GLY A 228 5.46 -19.12 2.35
CA GLY A 228 6.16 -17.83 2.39
C GLY A 228 5.57 -16.79 1.44
N MET A 229 4.26 -16.82 1.20
CA MET A 229 3.53 -15.78 0.49
C MET A 229 2.91 -14.83 1.51
N LEU A 230 3.15 -13.53 1.38
CA LEU A 230 2.55 -12.51 2.26
C LEU A 230 1.04 -12.45 2.08
N VAL A 231 0.32 -12.40 3.19
CA VAL A 231 -1.13 -12.15 3.21
C VAL A 231 -1.34 -10.64 3.11
N ASP A 232 -1.86 -10.19 1.97
CA ASP A 232 -2.18 -8.78 1.76
C ASP A 232 -3.65 -8.52 2.08
N LEU A 233 -3.91 -7.55 2.94
CA LEU A 233 -5.21 -7.16 3.47
C LEU A 233 -5.72 -5.83 2.88
N SER A 234 -5.05 -5.28 1.86
CA SER A 234 -5.66 -4.24 1.05
C SER A 234 -6.94 -4.77 0.41
N HIS A 235 -7.92 -3.94 0.12
CA HIS A 235 -9.23 -4.29 -0.47
C HIS A 235 -10.21 -5.08 0.40
N VAL A 236 -9.76 -5.78 1.43
CA VAL A 236 -10.65 -6.66 2.19
C VAL A 236 -11.52 -5.90 3.20
N SER A 237 -12.68 -6.47 3.54
CA SER A 237 -13.56 -5.90 4.57
C SER A 237 -12.88 -5.86 5.95
N ALA A 238 -13.35 -4.99 6.83
CA ALA A 238 -12.82 -4.92 8.20
C ALA A 238 -12.99 -6.25 8.97
N GLY A 239 -14.02 -7.04 8.65
CA GLY A 239 -14.21 -8.39 9.16
C GLY A 239 -13.08 -9.31 8.71
N THR A 240 -12.81 -9.33 7.41
CA THR A 240 -11.71 -10.12 6.82
C THR A 240 -10.34 -9.68 7.37
N MET A 241 -10.08 -8.38 7.58
CA MET A 241 -8.85 -7.90 8.21
C MET A 241 -8.63 -8.52 9.59
N ARG A 242 -9.68 -8.52 10.44
CA ARG A 242 -9.60 -9.07 11.81
C ARG A 242 -9.41 -10.57 11.83
N ASP A 243 -10.11 -11.30 10.96
CA ASP A 243 -10.03 -12.76 10.87
C ASP A 243 -8.68 -13.20 10.32
N ALA A 244 -8.16 -12.53 9.28
CA ALA A 244 -6.85 -12.83 8.71
C ALA A 244 -5.71 -12.55 9.71
N LEU A 245 -5.78 -11.43 10.46
CA LEU A 245 -4.84 -11.15 11.56
C LEU A 245 -4.87 -12.22 12.66
N ALA A 246 -6.05 -12.78 12.95
CA ALA A 246 -6.18 -13.85 13.94
C ALA A 246 -5.68 -15.20 13.42
N ALA A 247 -5.81 -15.47 12.12
CA ALA A 247 -5.41 -16.71 11.49
C ALA A 247 -3.94 -16.77 11.09
N SER A 248 -3.33 -15.61 10.76
CA SER A 248 -1.98 -15.57 10.23
C SER A 248 -0.91 -15.81 11.30
N ARG A 249 0.01 -16.71 11.02
CA ARG A 249 1.23 -16.97 11.82
C ARG A 249 2.41 -16.11 11.38
N ALA A 250 2.34 -15.55 10.17
CA ALA A 250 3.32 -14.62 9.62
C ALA A 250 2.80 -13.17 9.73
N PRO A 251 3.69 -12.16 9.71
CA PRO A 251 3.28 -10.79 9.55
C PRO A 251 2.46 -10.59 8.26
N VAL A 252 1.37 -9.83 8.35
CA VAL A 252 0.54 -9.46 7.22
C VAL A 252 0.97 -8.12 6.64
N VAL A 253 0.48 -7.79 5.44
CA VAL A 253 0.70 -6.48 4.83
C VAL A 253 -0.63 -5.85 4.41
N PHE A 254 -0.66 -4.53 4.33
CA PHE A 254 -1.58 -3.75 3.53
C PHE A 254 -0.71 -3.04 2.50
N THR A 255 -0.70 -3.53 1.28
CA THR A 255 0.23 -3.06 0.25
C THR A 255 -0.06 -1.65 -0.25
N HIS A 256 -1.35 -1.20 -0.15
CA HIS A 256 -1.81 0.12 -0.53
C HIS A 256 -3.14 0.46 0.19
N SER A 257 -3.05 1.01 1.38
CA SER A 257 -4.22 1.42 2.18
C SER A 257 -3.93 2.69 2.98
N GLY A 258 -4.98 3.40 3.39
CA GLY A 258 -4.89 4.57 4.26
C GLY A 258 -5.42 4.28 5.67
N ALA A 259 -5.55 5.32 6.49
CA ALA A 259 -6.14 5.27 7.83
C ALA A 259 -7.61 5.71 7.78
N ARG A 260 -8.54 4.87 8.27
CA ARG A 260 -9.98 5.19 8.22
C ARG A 260 -10.36 6.37 9.08
N SER A 261 -9.67 6.60 10.19
CA SER A 261 -9.91 7.73 11.08
C SER A 261 -9.49 9.08 10.47
N VAL A 262 -8.67 9.09 9.41
CA VAL A 262 -8.31 10.30 8.66
C VAL A 262 -9.29 10.54 7.51
N THR A 263 -9.59 9.51 6.73
CA THR A 263 -10.58 9.55 5.65
C THR A 263 -11.50 8.34 5.78
N ASP A 264 -12.79 8.58 6.03
CA ASP A 264 -13.78 7.51 6.17
C ASP A 264 -14.12 6.91 4.81
N HIS A 265 -13.27 5.99 4.41
CA HIS A 265 -13.43 5.20 3.18
C HIS A 265 -13.27 3.71 3.52
N PRO A 266 -14.10 2.80 2.98
CA PRO A 266 -14.06 1.36 3.33
C PRO A 266 -12.72 0.69 3.01
N ARG A 267 -11.94 1.20 2.03
CA ARG A 267 -10.60 0.74 1.67
C ARG A 267 -9.53 1.08 2.72
N ASN A 268 -9.81 2.00 3.64
CA ASN A 268 -8.90 2.41 4.70
C ASN A 268 -9.00 1.52 5.93
N VAL A 269 -7.90 1.37 6.64
CA VAL A 269 -7.74 0.47 7.77
C VAL A 269 -8.28 1.12 9.05
N PRO A 270 -9.19 0.47 9.80
CA PRO A 270 -9.65 0.95 11.10
C PRO A 270 -8.53 0.92 12.15
N ASP A 271 -8.57 1.84 13.12
CA ASP A 271 -7.53 1.95 14.16
C ASP A 271 -7.40 0.69 15.02
N ASP A 272 -8.50 -0.02 15.31
CA ASP A 272 -8.45 -1.29 16.05
C ASP A 272 -7.71 -2.41 15.31
N VAL A 273 -7.65 -2.32 13.99
CA VAL A 273 -6.86 -3.22 13.12
C VAL A 273 -5.40 -2.77 13.08
N LEU A 274 -5.14 -1.46 12.99
CA LEU A 274 -3.78 -0.89 13.05
C LEU A 274 -3.09 -1.22 14.39
N ASP A 275 -3.80 -1.13 15.52
CA ASP A 275 -3.29 -1.54 16.84
C ASP A 275 -2.85 -3.01 16.88
N ARG A 276 -3.59 -3.89 16.21
CA ARG A 276 -3.26 -5.32 16.12
C ARG A 276 -2.09 -5.60 15.19
N LEU A 277 -1.90 -4.77 14.18
CA LEU A 277 -0.82 -4.89 13.22
C LEU A 277 0.55 -4.84 13.92
N ALA A 278 0.71 -3.96 14.92
CA ALA A 278 1.91 -3.90 15.73
C ALA A 278 2.24 -5.24 16.44
N SER A 279 1.21 -5.90 16.99
CA SER A 279 1.38 -7.21 17.64
C SER A 279 1.65 -8.35 16.65
N ASN A 280 1.10 -8.27 15.44
CA ASN A 280 1.33 -9.23 14.36
C ASN A 280 2.73 -9.06 13.73
N GLY A 281 3.33 -7.88 13.84
CA GLY A 281 4.61 -7.54 13.21
C GLY A 281 4.48 -7.09 11.74
N GLY A 282 3.27 -6.87 11.26
CA GLY A 282 2.96 -6.50 9.89
C GLY A 282 3.27 -5.04 9.54
N VAL A 283 2.87 -4.62 8.34
CA VAL A 283 3.08 -3.28 7.79
C VAL A 283 1.83 -2.79 7.03
N CYS A 284 1.42 -1.54 7.29
CA CYS A 284 0.47 -0.81 6.45
C CYS A 284 1.22 0.19 5.58
N MET A 285 1.13 0.01 4.24
CA MET A 285 1.80 0.86 3.27
C MET A 285 0.81 1.91 2.75
N ALA A 286 1.14 3.19 3.00
CA ALA A 286 0.27 4.32 2.69
C ALA A 286 0.05 4.46 1.19
N THR A 287 -1.21 4.49 0.78
CA THR A 287 -1.65 4.71 -0.61
C THR A 287 -1.69 6.19 -0.97
N PHE A 288 -1.72 6.48 -2.29
CA PHE A 288 -1.86 7.84 -2.83
C PHE A 288 -3.17 8.05 -3.61
N VAL A 289 -4.11 7.12 -3.54
CA VAL A 289 -5.43 7.24 -4.19
C VAL A 289 -6.19 8.44 -3.61
N PRO A 290 -6.58 9.45 -4.41
CA PRO A 290 -7.21 10.68 -3.91
C PRO A 290 -8.42 10.45 -3.01
N SER A 291 -9.32 9.54 -3.39
CA SER A 291 -10.52 9.24 -2.58
C SER A 291 -10.23 8.45 -1.30
N PHE A 292 -9.01 7.92 -1.12
CA PHE A 292 -8.64 7.23 0.12
C PHE A 292 -7.89 8.16 1.07
N VAL A 293 -7.32 9.27 0.56
CA VAL A 293 -6.50 10.16 1.38
C VAL A 293 -7.16 11.52 1.66
N ASN A 294 -8.19 11.90 0.90
CA ASN A 294 -8.90 13.16 1.08
C ASN A 294 -10.41 12.93 1.24
N GLN A 295 -11.01 13.39 2.36
CA GLN A 295 -12.42 13.15 2.67
C GLN A 295 -13.34 13.75 1.62
N GLY A 296 -13.06 14.98 1.13
CA GLY A 296 -13.89 15.58 0.09
C GLY A 296 -13.88 14.82 -1.22
N ALA A 297 -12.74 14.22 -1.58
CA ALA A 297 -12.65 13.36 -2.75
C ALA A 297 -13.37 12.01 -2.54
N ALA A 298 -13.36 11.47 -1.31
CA ALA A 298 -14.15 10.31 -0.93
C ALA A 298 -15.65 10.57 -1.04
N ASP A 299 -16.11 11.66 -0.43
CA ASP A 299 -17.53 12.08 -0.44
C ASP A 299 -18.01 12.28 -1.89
N HIS A 300 -17.23 12.97 -2.72
CA HIS A 300 -17.53 13.17 -4.13
C HIS A 300 -17.62 11.84 -4.89
N ARG A 301 -16.75 10.87 -4.59
CA ARG A 301 -16.78 9.54 -5.21
C ARG A 301 -18.11 8.84 -4.87
N PHE A 302 -18.53 8.85 -3.61
CA PHE A 302 -19.79 8.23 -3.19
C PHE A 302 -20.99 8.93 -3.81
N GLU A 303 -21.00 10.27 -3.84
CA GLU A 303 -22.08 11.07 -4.44
C GLU A 303 -22.28 10.74 -5.93
N ARG A 304 -21.19 10.61 -6.71
CA ARG A 304 -21.28 10.26 -8.15
C ARG A 304 -21.75 8.84 -8.40
N GLU A 305 -21.31 7.89 -7.56
CA GLU A 305 -21.75 6.50 -7.63
C GLU A 305 -23.23 6.36 -7.26
N ASP A 306 -23.69 7.09 -6.24
CA ASP A 306 -25.11 7.16 -5.85
C ASP A 306 -25.95 7.82 -6.93
N ALA A 307 -25.45 8.87 -7.57
CA ALA A 307 -26.14 9.50 -8.70
C ALA A 307 -26.28 8.54 -9.90
N ALA A 308 -25.26 7.72 -10.17
CA ALA A 308 -25.34 6.69 -11.21
C ALA A 308 -26.39 5.61 -10.87
N ARG A 309 -26.40 5.11 -9.63
CA ARG A 309 -27.43 4.16 -9.15
C ARG A 309 -28.83 4.77 -9.19
N ALA A 310 -28.99 6.04 -8.81
CA ALA A 310 -30.26 6.76 -8.92
C ALA A 310 -30.73 6.93 -10.36
N ALA A 311 -29.82 6.95 -11.32
CA ALA A 311 -30.11 6.90 -12.77
C ALA A 311 -30.44 5.51 -13.30
N GLY A 312 -30.45 4.49 -12.42
CA GLY A 312 -30.74 3.08 -12.79
C GLY A 312 -29.55 2.35 -13.41
N LEU A 313 -28.33 2.83 -13.17
CA LEU A 313 -27.10 2.20 -13.66
C LEU A 313 -26.51 1.31 -12.56
N GLU A 314 -25.98 0.18 -12.96
CA GLU A 314 -25.21 -0.73 -12.11
C GLU A 314 -23.72 -0.69 -12.51
N PRO A 315 -22.78 -0.98 -11.60
CA PRO A 315 -21.35 -0.94 -11.89
C PRO A 315 -20.90 -1.78 -13.08
N THR A 316 -21.65 -2.84 -13.41
CA THR A 316 -21.40 -3.74 -14.54
C THR A 316 -22.07 -3.30 -15.84
N SER A 317 -22.87 -2.21 -15.85
CA SER A 317 -23.57 -1.74 -17.03
C SER A 317 -22.67 -0.88 -17.93
N ASP A 318 -22.84 -0.98 -19.24
CA ASP A 318 -22.09 -0.19 -20.25
C ASP A 318 -22.23 1.33 -20.03
N GLY A 319 -23.31 1.78 -19.38
CA GLY A 319 -23.56 3.20 -19.09
C GLY A 319 -22.87 3.73 -17.86
N TRP A 320 -22.31 2.87 -16.97
CA TRP A 320 -21.75 3.27 -15.70
C TRP A 320 -20.56 4.22 -15.84
N HIS A 321 -19.48 3.78 -16.45
CA HIS A 321 -18.29 4.61 -16.63
C HIS A 321 -18.54 5.89 -17.42
N PRO A 322 -19.25 5.87 -18.55
CA PRO A 322 -19.61 7.10 -19.26
C PRO A 322 -20.44 8.09 -18.43
N PHE A 323 -21.27 7.59 -17.49
CA PHE A 323 -22.00 8.46 -16.57
C PHE A 323 -21.06 9.11 -15.55
N LEU A 324 -20.18 8.30 -14.94
CA LEU A 324 -19.21 8.80 -13.95
C LEU A 324 -18.26 9.84 -14.55
N ASP A 325 -17.78 9.62 -15.79
CA ASP A 325 -16.88 10.54 -16.49
C ASP A 325 -17.57 11.90 -16.72
N ARG A 326 -18.81 11.87 -17.26
CA ARG A 326 -19.61 13.10 -17.44
C ARG A 326 -19.91 13.80 -16.12
N TYR A 327 -20.22 13.04 -15.06
CA TYR A 327 -20.44 13.60 -13.73
C TYR A 327 -19.20 14.34 -13.22
N MET A 328 -18.01 13.78 -13.39
CA MET A 328 -16.77 14.43 -13.02
C MET A 328 -16.44 15.68 -13.85
N GLU A 329 -16.82 15.73 -15.14
CA GLU A 329 -16.70 16.95 -15.96
C GLU A 329 -17.61 18.07 -15.47
N GLU A 330 -18.85 17.74 -15.08
CA GLU A 330 -19.85 18.70 -14.58
C GLU A 330 -19.59 19.11 -13.11
N HIS A 331 -19.05 18.19 -12.31
CA HIS A 331 -18.77 18.31 -10.88
C HIS A 331 -17.34 17.82 -10.58
N PRO A 332 -16.29 18.63 -10.82
CA PRO A 332 -14.93 18.20 -10.57
C PRO A 332 -14.68 17.90 -9.09
N PRO A 333 -14.00 16.79 -8.75
CA PRO A 333 -13.71 16.43 -7.37
C PRO A 333 -12.75 17.44 -6.72
N PRO A 334 -12.78 17.57 -5.39
CA PRO A 334 -11.72 18.25 -4.65
C PRO A 334 -10.34 17.65 -4.95
N VAL A 335 -9.35 18.51 -5.05
CA VAL A 335 -7.97 18.09 -5.33
C VAL A 335 -7.35 17.57 -4.03
N ALA A 336 -6.93 16.31 -4.03
CA ALA A 336 -6.07 15.79 -2.97
C ALA A 336 -4.63 16.27 -3.15
N THR A 337 -3.88 16.38 -2.07
CA THR A 337 -2.53 16.89 -2.04
C THR A 337 -1.56 15.94 -1.34
N MET A 338 -0.26 16.15 -1.51
CA MET A 338 0.76 15.42 -0.76
C MET A 338 0.58 15.59 0.76
N ASP A 339 0.04 16.72 1.24
CA ASP A 339 -0.21 16.93 2.68
C ASP A 339 -1.31 16.00 3.21
N ASP A 340 -2.30 15.64 2.40
CA ASP A 340 -3.30 14.63 2.76
C ASP A 340 -2.65 13.25 2.96
N VAL A 341 -1.73 12.87 2.07
CA VAL A 341 -0.95 11.61 2.21
C VAL A 341 -0.08 11.64 3.47
N VAL A 342 0.58 12.77 3.73
CA VAL A 342 1.39 12.95 4.95
C VAL A 342 0.53 12.80 6.21
N ALA A 343 -0.69 13.33 6.23
CA ALA A 343 -1.60 13.17 7.37
C ALA A 343 -1.92 11.69 7.63
N HIS A 344 -2.14 10.89 6.58
CA HIS A 344 -2.31 9.44 6.72
C HIS A 344 -1.05 8.76 7.28
N ILE A 345 0.13 9.07 6.75
CA ILE A 345 1.40 8.50 7.22
C ILE A 345 1.64 8.82 8.70
N GLU A 346 1.37 10.07 9.13
CA GLU A 346 1.51 10.48 10.52
C GLU A 346 0.53 9.75 11.44
N HIS A 347 -0.74 9.58 11.02
CA HIS A 347 -1.73 8.81 11.78
C HIS A 347 -1.37 7.31 11.86
N LEU A 348 -0.96 6.71 10.75
CA LEU A 348 -0.48 5.32 10.73
C LEU A 348 0.70 5.14 11.70
N ARG A 349 1.65 6.11 11.71
CA ARG A 349 2.77 6.11 12.66
C ARG A 349 2.31 6.24 14.11
N GLU A 350 1.31 7.09 14.38
CA GLU A 350 0.78 7.31 15.73
C GLU A 350 0.12 6.04 16.28
N VAL A 351 -0.67 5.34 15.47
CA VAL A 351 -1.48 4.21 15.91
C VAL A 351 -0.69 2.89 15.84
N ALA A 352 -0.10 2.56 14.70
CA ALA A 352 0.62 1.29 14.52
C ALA A 352 2.09 1.36 14.95
N GLY A 353 2.69 2.55 14.99
CA GLY A 353 4.10 2.76 15.27
C GLY A 353 4.98 2.77 14.02
N ILE A 354 6.16 3.39 14.16
CA ILE A 354 7.10 3.62 13.03
C ILE A 354 7.58 2.32 12.36
N ASP A 355 7.62 1.20 13.09
CA ASP A 355 8.08 -0.08 12.59
C ASP A 355 7.03 -0.83 11.74
N HIS A 356 5.80 -0.28 11.62
CA HIS A 356 4.64 -0.94 11.03
C HIS A 356 4.01 -0.15 9.87
N ILE A 357 4.76 0.77 9.28
CA ILE A 357 4.31 1.61 8.17
C ILE A 357 5.25 1.52 6.97
N GLY A 358 4.72 1.77 5.77
CA GLY A 358 5.45 1.76 4.51
C GLY A 358 4.79 2.66 3.47
N LEU A 359 5.20 2.54 2.21
CA LEU A 359 4.68 3.29 1.07
C LEU A 359 4.23 2.33 -0.02
N GLY A 360 3.03 2.54 -0.55
CA GLY A 360 2.46 1.78 -1.65
C GLY A 360 1.54 2.68 -2.47
N GLY A 361 2.13 3.36 -3.47
CA GLY A 361 1.52 4.53 -4.10
C GLY A 361 0.26 4.27 -4.92
N ASP A 362 0.04 3.03 -5.36
CA ASP A 362 -1.03 2.65 -6.27
C ASP A 362 -0.94 3.39 -7.62
N TYR A 363 0.30 3.66 -8.04
CA TYR A 363 0.57 4.27 -9.33
C TYR A 363 0.10 3.34 -10.46
N ASP A 364 -0.49 3.94 -11.49
CA ASP A 364 -1.11 3.28 -12.63
C ASP A 364 -2.41 2.49 -12.33
N GLY A 365 -2.82 2.35 -11.04
CA GLY A 365 -4.08 1.74 -10.61
C GLY A 365 -5.22 2.75 -10.41
N THR A 366 -4.90 4.05 -10.38
CA THR A 366 -5.88 5.14 -10.26
C THR A 366 -5.76 6.13 -11.41
N PRO A 367 -6.86 6.77 -11.87
CA PRO A 367 -6.77 7.75 -12.97
C PRO A 367 -6.13 9.09 -12.58
N THR A 368 -6.16 9.44 -11.31
CA THR A 368 -5.63 10.70 -10.78
C THR A 368 -4.85 10.47 -9.51
N LEU A 369 -3.94 11.40 -9.20
CA LEU A 369 -3.06 11.35 -8.03
C LEU A 369 -3.09 12.70 -7.29
N PRO A 370 -2.65 12.74 -6.02
CA PRO A 370 -2.54 13.97 -5.27
C PRO A 370 -1.54 14.95 -5.88
N GLU A 371 -1.84 16.26 -5.79
CA GLU A 371 -0.89 17.30 -6.19
C GLU A 371 0.42 17.16 -5.43
N GLY A 372 1.53 17.15 -6.16
CA GLY A 372 2.89 16.88 -5.66
C GLY A 372 3.33 15.41 -5.72
N LEU A 373 2.42 14.49 -6.06
CA LEU A 373 2.68 13.05 -6.20
C LEU A 373 2.16 12.49 -7.53
N GLU A 374 2.15 13.31 -8.58
CA GLU A 374 1.51 13.00 -9.88
C GLU A 374 2.13 11.79 -10.60
N ASP A 375 3.35 11.42 -10.25
CA ASP A 375 4.04 10.25 -10.75
C ASP A 375 5.11 9.75 -9.74
N VAL A 376 5.76 8.63 -10.06
CA VAL A 376 6.75 7.99 -9.18
C VAL A 376 7.95 8.88 -8.82
N THR A 377 8.18 10.03 -9.46
CA THR A 377 9.22 11.00 -9.07
C THR A 377 8.87 11.77 -7.79
N GLY A 378 7.63 11.63 -7.28
CA GLY A 378 7.13 12.29 -6.09
C GLY A 378 7.74 11.82 -4.77
N TYR A 379 8.22 10.59 -4.69
CA TYR A 379 8.71 9.98 -3.44
C TYR A 379 9.79 10.79 -2.71
N PRO A 380 10.84 11.33 -3.36
CA PRO A 380 11.82 12.16 -2.65
C PRO A 380 11.23 13.43 -2.05
N ARG A 381 10.21 14.03 -2.70
CA ARG A 381 9.50 15.20 -2.16
C ARG A 381 8.69 14.85 -0.92
N LEU A 382 7.98 13.71 -0.94
CA LEU A 382 7.22 13.21 0.20
C LEU A 382 8.14 12.95 1.41
N LEU A 383 9.25 12.27 1.21
CA LEU A 383 10.21 11.99 2.28
C LEU A 383 10.86 13.28 2.82
N ALA A 384 11.13 14.28 1.95
CA ALA A 384 11.62 15.59 2.37
C ALA A 384 10.57 16.34 3.20
N ALA A 385 9.28 16.28 2.83
CA ALA A 385 8.20 16.89 3.60
C ALA A 385 8.04 16.26 5.00
N LEU A 386 8.27 14.95 5.13
CA LEU A 386 8.30 14.26 6.43
C LEU A 386 9.54 14.67 7.25
N ALA A 387 10.72 14.78 6.62
CA ALA A 387 11.92 15.26 7.29
C ALA A 387 11.75 16.69 7.83
N ASP A 388 11.10 17.60 7.09
CA ASP A 388 10.75 18.96 7.52
C ASP A 388 9.82 18.97 8.75
N ARG A 389 9.04 17.88 8.95
CA ARG A 389 8.19 17.62 10.12
C ARG A 389 8.92 16.92 11.27
N GLY A 390 10.23 16.76 11.16
CA GLY A 390 11.10 16.25 12.22
C GLY A 390 11.28 14.73 12.22
N TRP A 391 10.95 14.04 11.11
CA TRP A 391 11.29 12.62 10.96
C TRP A 391 12.80 12.45 10.86
N SER A 392 13.34 11.53 11.64
CA SER A 392 14.76 11.20 11.58
C SER A 392 15.09 10.40 10.31
N ARG A 393 16.37 10.35 9.93
CA ARG A 393 16.82 9.48 8.84
C ARG A 393 16.41 8.01 9.06
N ASP A 394 16.53 7.50 10.30
CA ASP A 394 16.12 6.15 10.66
C ASP A 394 14.61 5.93 10.45
N ASP A 395 13.78 6.90 10.83
CA ASP A 395 12.34 6.85 10.58
C ASP A 395 12.05 6.79 9.07
N LEU A 396 12.75 7.61 8.26
CA LEU A 396 12.57 7.63 6.82
C LEU A 396 13.04 6.33 6.14
N GLU A 397 14.15 5.73 6.58
CA GLU A 397 14.62 4.44 6.10
C GLU A 397 13.64 3.30 6.45
N LYS A 398 13.04 3.35 7.64
CA LYS A 398 11.97 2.42 8.04
C LYS A 398 10.76 2.52 7.14
N LEU A 399 10.23 3.74 6.96
CA LEU A 399 9.10 4.00 6.07
C LEU A 399 9.41 3.63 4.61
N ALA A 400 10.60 4.00 4.12
CA ALA A 400 10.98 3.76 2.74
C ALA A 400 11.06 2.26 2.40
N GLY A 401 11.55 1.41 3.32
CA GLY A 401 11.71 0.01 2.94
C GLY A 401 12.11 -0.97 4.06
N ALA A 402 12.75 -0.53 5.16
CA ALA A 402 13.22 -1.46 6.19
C ALA A 402 12.09 -2.31 6.76
N ASN A 403 10.91 -1.71 6.94
CA ASN A 403 9.77 -2.40 7.53
C ASN A 403 9.22 -3.50 6.63
N ILE A 404 9.02 -3.25 5.35
CA ILE A 404 8.52 -4.28 4.42
C ILE A 404 9.58 -5.37 4.16
N LEU A 405 10.86 -5.01 4.12
CA LEU A 405 11.93 -6.00 4.01
C LEU A 405 11.98 -6.91 5.24
N ARG A 406 11.77 -6.38 6.44
CA ARG A 406 11.63 -7.17 7.68
C ARG A 406 10.43 -8.13 7.61
N VAL A 407 9.31 -7.68 7.05
CA VAL A 407 8.10 -8.50 6.89
C VAL A 407 8.35 -9.65 5.91
N LEU A 408 9.04 -9.40 4.79
CA LEU A 408 9.47 -10.44 3.86
C LEU A 408 10.34 -11.50 4.55
N GLU A 409 11.37 -11.08 5.31
CA GLU A 409 12.25 -11.99 6.06
C GLU A 409 11.49 -12.81 7.11
N ALA A 410 10.54 -12.18 7.80
CA ALA A 410 9.73 -12.86 8.80
C ALA A 410 8.79 -13.89 8.18
N ALA A 411 8.20 -13.61 7.02
CA ALA A 411 7.37 -14.55 6.29
C ALA A 411 8.18 -15.77 5.81
N ASP A 412 9.38 -15.55 5.29
CA ASP A 412 10.30 -16.63 4.88
C ASP A 412 10.70 -17.48 6.12
N THR A 413 10.98 -16.84 7.26
CA THR A 413 11.29 -17.55 8.52
C THR A 413 10.11 -18.41 8.98
N VAL A 414 8.87 -17.91 8.88
CA VAL A 414 7.67 -18.70 9.21
C VAL A 414 7.50 -19.87 8.26
N ALA A 415 7.72 -19.67 6.96
CA ALA A 415 7.64 -20.74 5.96
C ALA A 415 8.68 -21.84 6.23
N ASP A 416 9.91 -21.48 6.61
CA ASP A 416 10.95 -22.45 6.99
C ASP A 416 10.49 -23.30 8.19
N VAL A 417 9.90 -22.68 9.22
CA VAL A 417 9.36 -23.41 10.40
C VAL A 417 8.21 -24.33 10.00
N LEU A 418 7.42 -23.95 8.99
CA LEU A 418 6.25 -24.72 8.52
C LEU A 418 6.58 -25.70 7.39
N SER A 419 7.83 -25.78 6.95
CA SER A 419 8.24 -26.57 5.77
C SER A 419 7.92 -28.06 5.89
N ASP A 420 7.96 -28.61 7.11
CA ASP A 420 7.62 -30.03 7.39
C ASP A 420 6.11 -30.27 7.47
N GLU A 421 5.28 -29.22 7.53
CA GLU A 421 3.81 -29.38 7.55
C GLU A 421 3.35 -29.78 6.13
N PRO A 422 2.42 -30.76 6.00
CA PRO A 422 1.88 -31.14 4.70
C PRO A 422 1.10 -29.97 4.10
N GLY A 423 1.27 -29.75 2.79
CA GLY A 423 0.49 -28.73 2.07
C GLY A 423 -1.01 -28.96 2.20
N ARG A 424 -1.74 -27.89 2.39
CA ARG A 424 -3.21 -27.88 2.49
C ARG A 424 -3.81 -28.40 1.18
N ARG A 425 -4.80 -29.29 1.26
CA ARG A 425 -5.43 -29.93 0.08
C ARG A 425 -6.95 -29.88 0.11
N TRP A 426 -7.49 -29.03 0.96
CA TRP A 426 -8.93 -28.84 1.08
C TRP A 426 -9.51 -28.23 -0.21
N ARG A 427 -10.73 -28.65 -0.53
CA ARG A 427 -11.59 -27.97 -1.50
C ARG A 427 -12.61 -27.13 -0.72
N ILE A 428 -13.05 -26.03 -1.31
CA ILE A 428 -14.00 -25.14 -0.66
C ILE A 428 -15.28 -25.86 -0.25
N GLU A 429 -15.80 -26.77 -1.09
CA GLU A 429 -17.03 -27.52 -0.81
C GLU A 429 -16.91 -28.51 0.37
N GLN A 430 -15.68 -28.81 0.81
CA GLN A 430 -15.42 -29.66 1.97
C GLN A 430 -15.47 -28.90 3.28
N LEU A 431 -15.30 -27.60 3.25
CA LEU A 431 -15.17 -26.74 4.43
C LEU A 431 -16.38 -25.80 4.57
N ASP A 432 -16.86 -25.26 3.47
CA ASP A 432 -17.86 -24.19 3.40
C ASP A 432 -19.14 -24.67 2.69
N SER A 433 -19.62 -25.88 3.01
CA SER A 433 -20.86 -26.49 2.48
C SER A 433 -22.10 -26.02 3.23
#